data_dfea0736bced316777d62ca6a403ff32
#
_entry.id   dfea0736bced316777d62ca6a403ff32
#
_cell.length_a   1.000
_cell.length_b   1.000
_cell.length_c   1.000
_cell.angle_alpha   90.00
_cell.angle_beta   90.00
_cell.angle_gamma   90.00
#
_symmetry.space_group_name_H-M   'P 1'
#
loop_
_entity.id
_entity.type
_entity.pdbx_description
1 polymer ?
#
loop_
_entity_poly.entity_id
_entity_poly.type
_entity_poly.pdbx_seq_one_letter_code
_entity_poly.pdbx_strand_id
1 'polypeptide(L)'
;RKDLENLSIPFIGEIPQYLSAKKKLGFDKHTQSVMKAIVVKEGNRNIINEAFRVLRSNIDFMAGKDSGQNVFMLTSFNPGSGKSFLAMNIAMSFAIKKKRILVIDGDLRHGSTSSYVDSPKTGLSDYLGNRVSDWKEIIVKDEKYDNLHIIPIGTVPPNPTELLEDGKLATLIEVLRSEYDYIFIDCPPIDIVADAQIIEKLADRTVFVVRSGLLDRSMLPELENIYQEKRFKNLSVILNGTESAGGRYGYRYGCLLYTSDAADDLIGVD
;
A
#
# COMPACT_ATOMS: atom_id res chain seq x y z
N ARG A 1 -13.75 12.15 -2.99
CA ARG A 1 -14.28 10.82 -3.29
C ARG A 1 -14.98 10.82 -4.65
N LYS A 2 -16.06 11.62 -4.84
CA LYS A 2 -16.78 11.68 -6.11
C LYS A 2 -15.85 11.96 -7.31
N ASP A 3 -14.86 12.81 -7.14
CA ASP A 3 -13.91 13.13 -8.20
C ASP A 3 -13.08 11.90 -8.60
N LEU A 4 -12.71 11.03 -7.65
CA LEU A 4 -11.99 9.77 -7.94
C LEU A 4 -12.90 8.68 -8.53
N GLU A 5 -14.17 8.63 -8.09
CA GLU A 5 -15.17 7.69 -8.64
C GLU A 5 -15.53 8.01 -10.10
N ASN A 6 -15.26 9.25 -10.57
CA ASN A 6 -15.46 9.66 -11.96
C ASN A 6 -14.27 9.31 -12.88
N LEU A 7 -13.14 8.87 -12.33
CA LEU A 7 -12.01 8.38 -13.11
C LEU A 7 -12.27 6.95 -13.59
N SER A 8 -11.62 6.55 -14.66
CA SER A 8 -11.66 5.16 -15.16
C SER A 8 -10.89 4.19 -14.28
N ILE A 9 -10.10 4.70 -13.32
CA ILE A 9 -9.24 3.92 -12.45
C ILE A 9 -10.09 3.18 -11.40
N PRO A 10 -9.87 1.89 -11.15
CA PRO A 10 -10.55 1.16 -10.09
C PRO A 10 -10.34 1.80 -8.71
N PHE A 11 -11.41 2.28 -8.09
CA PHE A 11 -11.41 2.81 -6.72
C PHE A 11 -11.63 1.67 -5.73
N ILE A 12 -10.61 1.34 -4.94
CA ILE A 12 -10.62 0.15 -4.08
C ILE A 12 -10.95 0.42 -2.62
N GLY A 13 -11.07 1.68 -2.22
CA GLY A 13 -11.53 2.02 -0.88
C GLY A 13 -11.08 3.38 -0.38
N GLU A 14 -11.66 3.75 0.75
CA GLU A 14 -11.29 4.96 1.47
C GLU A 14 -10.99 4.65 2.94
N ILE A 15 -9.98 5.32 3.48
CA ILE A 15 -9.58 5.19 4.88
C ILE A 15 -9.84 6.51 5.58
N PRO A 16 -10.66 6.52 6.64
CA PRO A 16 -10.94 7.72 7.39
C PRO A 16 -9.70 8.25 8.11
N GLN A 17 -9.67 9.55 8.36
CA GLN A 17 -8.58 10.18 9.09
C GLN A 17 -8.45 9.58 10.50
N TYR A 18 -7.28 9.06 10.80
CA TYR A 18 -6.94 8.63 12.16
C TYR A 18 -6.45 9.83 12.97
N LEU A 19 -7.21 10.20 13.99
CA LEU A 19 -6.81 11.20 14.98
C LEU A 19 -6.38 10.46 16.25
N SER A 20 -5.09 10.45 16.58
CA SER A 20 -4.63 9.93 17.86
C SER A 20 -5.27 10.68 19.02
N ALA A 21 -5.70 9.95 20.06
CA ALA A 21 -6.31 10.54 21.26
C ALA A 21 -5.42 11.60 21.93
N LYS A 22 -4.10 11.56 21.74
CA LYS A 22 -3.14 12.57 22.24
C LYS A 22 -3.33 13.96 21.63
N LYS A 23 -3.98 14.09 20.46
CA LYS A 23 -4.29 15.39 19.85
C LYS A 23 -5.44 16.14 20.52
N LYS A 24 -6.25 15.50 21.38
CA LYS A 24 -7.35 16.15 22.12
C LYS A 24 -6.87 17.03 23.29
N LEU A 25 -5.61 16.99 23.68
CA LEU A 25 -5.05 17.68 24.84
C LEU A 25 -4.06 18.81 24.48
N GLY A 26 -4.16 19.39 23.28
CA GLY A 26 -3.61 20.73 23.00
C GLY A 26 -2.09 20.96 23.11
N PHE A 27 -1.28 19.95 23.35
CA PHE A 27 0.19 20.05 23.42
C PHE A 27 0.85 18.88 22.70
N ASP A 28 1.27 19.05 21.46
CA ASP A 28 2.56 18.55 21.01
C ASP A 28 2.91 18.97 19.57
N LYS A 29 4.11 19.52 19.40
CA LYS A 29 4.69 19.95 18.13
C LYS A 29 5.23 18.78 17.28
N HIS A 30 4.94 17.52 17.59
CA HIS A 30 5.44 16.35 16.85
C HIS A 30 4.36 15.66 16.04
N THR A 31 4.12 16.19 14.83
CA THR A 31 3.25 15.60 13.80
C THR A 31 3.72 14.19 13.34
N GLN A 32 4.91 13.76 13.74
CA GLN A 32 5.50 12.48 13.36
C GLN A 32 4.90 11.24 14.06
N SER A 33 4.37 11.37 15.28
CA SER A 33 3.90 10.20 16.05
C SER A 33 2.59 9.59 15.53
N VAL A 34 1.83 10.30 14.69
CA VAL A 34 0.55 9.82 14.15
C VAL A 34 0.75 8.94 12.91
N MET A 35 1.87 9.10 12.21
CA MET A 35 2.18 8.36 10.98
C MET A 35 2.70 6.93 11.22
N LYS A 36 3.07 6.57 12.44
CA LYS A 36 3.63 5.26 12.82
C LYS A 36 2.63 4.34 13.53
N ALA A 37 1.34 4.62 13.48
CA ALA A 37 0.37 3.86 14.25
C ALA A 37 -0.13 2.63 13.49
N ILE A 38 0.00 1.45 14.10
CA ILE A 38 -0.78 0.27 13.72
C ILE A 38 -2.15 0.39 14.39
N VAL A 39 -3.16 0.74 13.59
CA VAL A 39 -4.53 0.98 14.05
C VAL A 39 -5.42 -0.24 13.88
N VAL A 40 -5.03 -1.15 13.00
CA VAL A 40 -5.72 -2.41 12.76
C VAL A 40 -5.44 -3.36 13.91
N LYS A 41 -6.52 -3.83 14.55
CA LYS A 41 -6.45 -4.73 15.70
C LYS A 41 -7.47 -5.85 15.57
N GLU A 42 -7.09 -7.04 15.98
CA GLU A 42 -7.98 -8.19 16.02
C GLU A 42 -9.19 -7.92 16.90
N GLY A 43 -10.38 -8.32 16.45
CA GLY A 43 -11.64 -8.12 17.18
C GLY A 43 -12.17 -6.70 17.23
N ASN A 44 -11.42 -5.70 16.82
CA ASN A 44 -11.87 -4.31 16.83
C ASN A 44 -12.83 -4.03 15.64
N ARG A 45 -13.99 -3.43 15.94
CA ARG A 45 -15.06 -3.11 14.99
C ARG A 45 -15.28 -1.60 14.78
N ASN A 46 -14.31 -0.78 15.13
CA ASN A 46 -14.41 0.64 14.85
C ASN A 46 -14.34 0.93 13.33
N ILE A 47 -14.75 2.13 12.93
CA ILE A 47 -14.86 2.56 11.53
C ILE A 47 -13.57 2.32 10.74
N ILE A 48 -12.40 2.63 11.32
CA ILE A 48 -11.13 2.48 10.62
C ILE A 48 -10.75 1.00 10.42
N ASN A 49 -11.04 0.13 11.39
CA ASN A 49 -10.81 -1.31 11.25
C ASN A 49 -11.73 -1.93 10.19
N GLU A 50 -13.01 -1.47 10.12
CA GLU A 50 -13.92 -1.91 9.05
C GLU A 50 -13.46 -1.43 7.68
N ALA A 51 -12.97 -0.19 7.56
CA ALA A 51 -12.42 0.31 6.32
C ALA A 51 -11.23 -0.54 5.83
N PHE A 52 -10.31 -0.93 6.71
CA PHE A 52 -9.22 -1.84 6.36
C PHE A 52 -9.69 -3.27 6.04
N ARG A 53 -10.78 -3.76 6.64
CA ARG A 53 -11.37 -5.06 6.26
C ARG A 53 -11.92 -5.04 4.85
N VAL A 54 -12.65 -3.98 4.48
CA VAL A 54 -13.17 -3.79 3.12
C VAL A 54 -12.02 -3.69 2.14
N LEU A 55 -11.02 -2.86 2.44
CA LEU A 55 -9.84 -2.68 1.59
C LEU A 55 -9.09 -4.01 1.38
N ARG A 56 -8.86 -4.79 2.45
CA ARG A 56 -8.29 -6.14 2.34
C ARG A 56 -9.12 -7.03 1.41
N SER A 57 -10.45 -7.06 1.57
CA SER A 57 -11.31 -7.90 0.72
C SER A 57 -11.21 -7.50 -0.75
N ASN A 58 -11.12 -6.21 -1.05
CA ASN A 58 -10.95 -5.72 -2.42
C ASN A 58 -9.57 -6.09 -3.00
N ILE A 59 -8.50 -5.98 -2.20
CA ILE A 59 -7.15 -6.40 -2.59
C ILE A 59 -7.11 -7.92 -2.83
N ASP A 60 -7.70 -8.72 -1.93
CA ASP A 60 -7.77 -10.18 -2.05
C ASP A 60 -8.53 -10.61 -3.31
N PHE A 61 -9.64 -9.93 -3.61
CA PHE A 61 -10.40 -10.15 -4.83
C PHE A 61 -9.60 -9.83 -6.09
N MET A 62 -8.88 -8.70 -6.11
CA MET A 62 -8.05 -8.30 -7.26
C MET A 62 -6.88 -9.25 -7.47
N ALA A 63 -6.26 -9.75 -6.40
CA ALA A 63 -5.12 -10.67 -6.50
C ALA A 63 -5.51 -11.97 -7.25
N GLY A 64 -6.76 -12.43 -7.12
CA GLY A 64 -7.20 -13.70 -7.71
C GLY A 64 -6.56 -14.91 -7.03
N LYS A 65 -7.32 -15.98 -6.82
CA LYS A 65 -6.86 -17.11 -6.00
C LYS A 65 -5.68 -17.90 -6.60
N ASP A 66 -5.49 -17.83 -7.92
CA ASP A 66 -4.52 -18.68 -8.64
C ASP A 66 -3.62 -17.90 -9.61
N SER A 67 -3.57 -16.57 -9.50
CA SER A 67 -2.88 -15.73 -10.50
C SER A 67 -1.37 -15.62 -10.31
N GLY A 68 -0.82 -16.01 -9.15
CA GLY A 68 0.58 -15.75 -8.79
C GLY A 68 0.92 -14.26 -8.65
N GLN A 69 -0.09 -13.38 -8.74
CA GLN A 69 0.06 -11.93 -8.67
C GLN A 69 -0.07 -11.45 -7.23
N ASN A 70 1.01 -11.58 -6.47
CA ASN A 70 1.01 -11.30 -5.03
C ASN A 70 1.90 -10.12 -4.62
N VAL A 71 2.52 -9.41 -5.58
CA VAL A 71 3.37 -8.24 -5.31
C VAL A 71 2.63 -6.96 -5.61
N PHE A 72 2.40 -6.17 -4.58
CA PHE A 72 1.71 -4.87 -4.63
C PHE A 72 2.68 -3.75 -4.28
N MET A 73 2.83 -2.75 -5.13
CA MET A 73 3.50 -1.52 -4.77
C MET A 73 2.50 -0.44 -4.34
N LEU A 74 2.89 0.37 -3.36
CA LEU A 74 2.14 1.55 -2.94
C LEU A 74 2.94 2.79 -3.31
N THR A 75 2.34 3.72 -4.05
CA THR A 75 2.95 5.00 -4.40
C THR A 75 1.94 6.15 -4.36
N SER A 76 2.38 7.38 -4.65
CA SER A 76 1.54 8.59 -4.66
C SER A 76 2.24 9.71 -5.43
N PHE A 77 1.57 10.82 -5.72
CA PHE A 77 2.25 12.04 -6.19
C PHE A 77 3.05 12.70 -5.05
N ASN A 78 2.44 12.88 -3.88
CA ASN A 78 3.02 13.70 -2.83
C ASN A 78 3.63 12.87 -1.69
N PRO A 79 4.73 13.36 -1.07
CA PRO A 79 5.14 12.90 0.25
C PRO A 79 4.00 13.14 1.27
N GLY A 80 3.96 12.36 2.33
CA GLY A 80 2.94 12.52 3.37
C GLY A 80 1.53 12.04 2.99
N SER A 81 1.34 11.39 1.84
CA SER A 81 0.06 10.79 1.44
C SER A 81 -0.39 9.63 2.31
N GLY A 82 0.52 9.06 3.11
CA GLY A 82 0.24 7.98 4.05
C GLY A 82 0.48 6.57 3.49
N LYS A 83 1.34 6.42 2.49
CA LYS A 83 1.71 5.13 1.89
C LYS A 83 2.15 4.10 2.92
N SER A 84 3.17 4.43 3.72
CA SER A 84 3.72 3.55 4.75
C SER A 84 2.69 3.17 5.82
N PHE A 85 1.84 4.14 6.22
CA PHE A 85 0.72 3.88 7.13
C PHE A 85 -0.25 2.86 6.51
N LEU A 86 -0.60 3.03 5.23
CA LEU A 86 -1.50 2.10 4.53
C LEU A 86 -0.83 0.75 4.34
N ALA A 87 0.42 0.69 3.87
CA ALA A 87 1.15 -0.56 3.67
C ALA A 87 1.17 -1.41 4.94
N MET A 88 1.57 -0.84 6.07
CA MET A 88 1.65 -1.55 7.35
C MET A 88 0.29 -1.99 7.88
N ASN A 89 -0.74 -1.14 7.77
CA ASN A 89 -2.07 -1.49 8.28
C ASN A 89 -2.83 -2.46 7.35
N ILE A 90 -2.62 -2.42 6.04
CA ILE A 90 -3.09 -3.43 5.09
C ILE A 90 -2.42 -4.76 5.42
N ALA A 91 -1.09 -4.79 5.52
CA ALA A 91 -0.31 -5.97 5.88
C ALA A 91 -0.81 -6.60 7.20
N MET A 92 -0.99 -5.77 8.23
CA MET A 92 -1.56 -6.21 9.52
C MET A 92 -2.95 -6.83 9.35
N SER A 93 -3.82 -6.26 8.49
CA SER A 93 -5.17 -6.78 8.27
C SER A 93 -5.17 -8.18 7.64
N PHE A 94 -4.18 -8.49 6.80
CA PHE A 94 -3.97 -9.83 6.23
C PHE A 94 -3.30 -10.77 7.23
N ALA A 95 -2.32 -10.30 8.01
CA ALA A 95 -1.63 -11.11 9.01
C ALA A 95 -2.60 -11.65 10.09
N ILE A 96 -3.57 -10.84 10.53
CA ILE A 96 -4.66 -11.28 11.41
C ILE A 96 -5.46 -12.44 10.80
N LYS A 97 -5.51 -12.57 9.47
CA LYS A 97 -6.14 -13.69 8.74
C LYS A 97 -5.19 -14.86 8.47
N LYS A 98 -4.04 -14.88 9.16
CA LYS A 98 -3.04 -15.95 9.09
C LYS A 98 -2.38 -16.09 7.70
N LYS A 99 -2.43 -15.03 6.87
CA LYS A 99 -1.67 -14.96 5.63
C LYS A 99 -0.21 -14.64 5.93
N ARG A 100 0.72 -15.21 5.16
CA ARG A 100 2.15 -14.89 5.24
C ARG A 100 2.39 -13.59 4.49
N ILE A 101 2.78 -12.55 5.20
CA ILE A 101 2.86 -11.18 4.66
C ILE A 101 4.28 -10.65 4.80
N LEU A 102 4.74 -10.02 3.71
CA LEU A 102 5.97 -9.25 3.71
C LEU A 102 5.68 -7.79 3.35
N VAL A 103 6.27 -6.87 4.11
CA VAL A 103 6.34 -5.46 3.73
C VAL A 103 7.79 -5.11 3.44
N ILE A 104 8.06 -4.53 2.29
CA ILE A 104 9.39 -4.08 1.88
C ILE A 104 9.40 -2.55 1.86
N ASP A 105 10.35 -1.95 2.56
CA ASP A 105 10.60 -0.53 2.47
C ASP A 105 11.42 -0.23 1.20
N GLY A 106 10.75 0.19 0.15
CA GLY A 106 11.34 0.52 -1.16
C GLY A 106 11.81 1.97 -1.27
N ASP A 107 11.51 2.83 -0.28
CA ASP A 107 12.04 4.19 -0.23
C ASP A 107 13.41 4.20 0.49
N LEU A 108 14.46 3.80 -0.23
CA LEU A 108 15.82 3.71 0.33
C LEU A 108 16.39 5.03 0.81
N ARG A 109 15.69 6.15 0.57
CA ARG A 109 16.14 7.50 0.97
C ARG A 109 15.60 7.90 2.34
N HIS A 110 14.35 7.51 2.67
CA HIS A 110 13.65 7.99 3.87
C HIS A 110 13.37 6.90 4.90
N GLY A 111 13.17 5.65 4.48
CA GLY A 111 12.95 4.53 5.38
C GLY A 111 11.72 4.66 6.27
N SER A 112 10.61 5.14 5.70
CA SER A 112 9.39 5.41 6.47
C SER A 112 8.79 4.16 7.09
N THR A 113 8.74 3.06 6.36
CA THR A 113 8.28 1.75 6.85
C THR A 113 9.27 1.14 7.83
N SER A 114 10.57 1.33 7.61
CA SER A 114 11.64 0.88 8.52
C SER A 114 11.48 1.38 9.94
N SER A 115 10.87 2.55 10.09
CA SER A 115 10.62 3.17 11.39
C SER A 115 9.60 2.41 12.26
N TYR A 116 8.81 1.50 11.69
CA TYR A 116 7.89 0.64 12.44
C TYR A 116 8.62 -0.50 13.18
N VAL A 117 9.85 -0.78 12.79
CA VAL A 117 10.74 -1.79 13.38
C VAL A 117 12.04 -1.18 13.87
N ASP A 118 11.97 0.04 14.42
CA ASP A 118 13.06 0.78 15.03
C ASP A 118 14.27 1.04 14.12
N SER A 119 14.04 1.07 12.79
CA SER A 119 15.04 1.39 11.76
C SER A 119 16.35 0.61 11.95
N PRO A 120 16.34 -0.71 11.80
CA PRO A 120 17.56 -1.53 11.93
C PRO A 120 18.65 -1.06 10.98
N LYS A 121 19.92 -1.23 11.36
CA LYS A 121 21.09 -0.87 10.54
C LYS A 121 21.30 -1.82 9.36
N THR A 122 20.74 -3.02 9.41
CA THR A 122 20.83 -4.03 8.35
C THR A 122 19.49 -4.16 7.66
N GLY A 123 19.47 -4.13 6.33
CA GLY A 123 18.23 -4.17 5.56
C GLY A 123 18.46 -4.33 4.06
N LEU A 124 17.48 -3.89 3.27
CA LEU A 124 17.45 -4.07 1.82
C LEU A 124 18.70 -3.52 1.13
N SER A 125 19.13 -2.31 1.47
CA SER A 125 20.30 -1.68 0.86
C SER A 125 21.60 -2.45 1.14
N ASP A 126 21.68 -3.09 2.31
CA ASP A 126 22.88 -3.88 2.69
C ASP A 126 22.92 -5.19 1.90
N TYR A 127 21.78 -5.82 1.68
CA TYR A 127 21.66 -6.99 0.83
C TYR A 127 21.95 -6.64 -0.64
N LEU A 128 21.30 -5.61 -1.19
CA LEU A 128 21.53 -5.19 -2.58
C LEU A 128 22.98 -4.78 -2.82
N GLY A 129 23.61 -4.10 -1.85
CA GLY A 129 25.01 -3.70 -1.90
C GLY A 129 26.02 -4.79 -1.56
N ASN A 130 25.61 -6.07 -1.50
CA ASN A 130 26.46 -7.22 -1.18
C ASN A 130 27.19 -7.17 0.19
N ARG A 131 26.70 -6.37 1.14
CA ARG A 131 27.19 -6.37 2.53
C ARG A 131 26.60 -7.53 3.34
N VAL A 132 25.44 -8.01 2.94
CA VAL A 132 24.75 -9.19 3.47
C VAL A 132 24.48 -10.15 2.32
N SER A 133 24.77 -11.44 2.50
CA SER A 133 24.64 -12.46 1.45
C SER A 133 23.31 -13.20 1.50
N ASP A 134 22.79 -13.45 2.70
CA ASP A 134 21.52 -14.14 2.90
C ASP A 134 20.39 -13.14 3.16
N TRP A 135 19.39 -13.13 2.28
CA TRP A 135 18.22 -12.28 2.42
C TRP A 135 17.43 -12.54 3.71
N LYS A 136 17.57 -13.70 4.33
CA LYS A 136 16.90 -14.02 5.60
C LYS A 136 17.44 -13.18 6.75
N GLU A 137 18.68 -12.70 6.66
CA GLU A 137 19.29 -11.87 7.70
C GLU A 137 18.74 -10.43 7.73
N ILE A 138 18.09 -9.99 6.65
CA ILE A 138 17.50 -8.64 6.56
C ILE A 138 16.01 -8.62 6.91
N ILE A 139 15.42 -9.76 7.29
CA ILE A 139 14.01 -9.86 7.66
C ILE A 139 13.84 -9.56 9.16
N VAL A 140 12.93 -8.65 9.45
CA VAL A 140 12.45 -8.38 10.81
C VAL A 140 11.04 -8.97 10.94
N LYS A 141 10.81 -9.80 11.97
CA LYS A 141 9.49 -10.34 12.29
C LYS A 141 8.73 -9.37 13.20
N ASP A 142 7.43 -9.26 13.00
CA ASP A 142 6.57 -8.53 13.93
C ASP A 142 6.53 -9.26 15.29
N GLU A 143 6.57 -8.50 16.38
CA GLU A 143 6.61 -9.08 17.73
C GLU A 143 5.33 -9.87 18.10
N LYS A 144 4.21 -9.53 17.51
CA LYS A 144 2.91 -10.10 17.82
C LYS A 144 2.41 -11.13 16.80
N TYR A 145 2.79 -10.95 15.53
CA TYR A 145 2.32 -11.78 14.42
C TYR A 145 3.49 -12.38 13.66
N ASP A 146 3.84 -13.64 13.99
CA ASP A 146 4.95 -14.39 13.36
C ASP A 146 4.86 -14.51 11.84
N ASN A 147 3.69 -14.25 11.28
CA ASN A 147 3.41 -14.30 9.85
C ASN A 147 3.45 -12.92 9.17
N LEU A 148 3.83 -11.86 9.89
CA LEU A 148 4.10 -10.53 9.34
C LEU A 148 5.58 -10.24 9.45
N HIS A 149 6.20 -10.07 8.30
CA HIS A 149 7.61 -9.77 8.16
C HIS A 149 7.83 -8.42 7.49
N ILE A 150 8.93 -7.76 7.83
CA ILE A 150 9.33 -6.47 7.27
C ILE A 150 10.78 -6.57 6.78
N ILE A 151 11.06 -6.08 5.58
CA ILE A 151 12.42 -5.79 5.13
C ILE A 151 12.61 -4.28 5.23
N PRO A 152 13.36 -3.78 6.24
CA PRO A 152 13.71 -2.37 6.37
C PRO A 152 14.74 -1.96 5.33
N ILE A 153 14.98 -0.65 5.17
CA ILE A 153 16.01 -0.17 4.24
C ILE A 153 17.43 -0.56 4.66
N GLY A 154 17.68 -0.65 5.97
CA GLY A 154 19.04 -0.77 6.51
C GLY A 154 19.81 0.56 6.48
N THR A 155 21.06 0.50 6.07
CA THR A 155 21.89 1.70 5.90
C THR A 155 21.42 2.51 4.69
N VAL A 156 21.19 3.81 4.85
CA VAL A 156 20.85 4.70 3.71
C VAL A 156 22.01 4.71 2.71
N PRO A 157 21.81 4.25 1.47
CA PRO A 157 22.89 4.18 0.51
C PRO A 157 23.12 5.53 -0.19
N PRO A 158 24.33 5.82 -0.68
CA PRO A 158 24.61 7.03 -1.46
C PRO A 158 24.02 6.98 -2.88
N ASN A 159 23.73 5.78 -3.40
CA ASN A 159 23.29 5.52 -4.77
C ASN A 159 22.05 4.59 -4.78
N PRO A 160 20.89 5.02 -4.25
CA PRO A 160 19.71 4.16 -4.11
C PRO A 160 19.17 3.67 -5.45
N THR A 161 19.13 4.50 -6.46
CA THR A 161 18.57 4.16 -7.78
C THR A 161 19.38 3.05 -8.45
N GLU A 162 20.70 3.15 -8.47
CA GLU A 162 21.59 2.13 -9.05
C GLU A 162 21.45 0.78 -8.34
N LEU A 163 21.31 0.80 -7.00
CA LEU A 163 21.08 -0.44 -6.24
C LEU A 163 19.76 -1.13 -6.62
N LEU A 164 18.71 -0.35 -6.89
CA LEU A 164 17.41 -0.90 -7.30
C LEU A 164 17.46 -1.47 -8.73
N GLU A 165 18.29 -0.88 -9.62
CA GLU A 165 18.42 -1.27 -11.04
C GLU A 165 19.33 -2.49 -11.26
N ASP A 166 20.21 -2.86 -10.35
CA ASP A 166 21.25 -3.88 -10.51
C ASP A 166 20.71 -5.32 -10.73
N GLY A 167 19.39 -5.51 -10.76
CA GLY A 167 18.74 -6.81 -10.98
C GLY A 167 18.66 -7.72 -9.74
N LYS A 168 19.43 -7.44 -8.70
CA LYS A 168 19.41 -8.23 -7.46
C LYS A 168 18.07 -8.14 -6.73
N LEU A 169 17.41 -6.97 -6.79
CA LEU A 169 16.05 -6.80 -6.27
C LEU A 169 15.05 -7.70 -7.02
N ALA A 170 15.15 -7.77 -8.34
CA ALA A 170 14.28 -8.64 -9.14
C ALA A 170 14.43 -10.11 -8.74
N THR A 171 15.68 -10.58 -8.60
CA THR A 171 15.96 -11.95 -8.14
C THR A 171 15.41 -12.20 -6.73
N LEU A 172 15.54 -11.24 -5.83
CA LEU A 172 14.99 -11.33 -4.47
C LEU A 172 13.45 -11.45 -4.50
N ILE A 173 12.77 -10.60 -5.25
CA ILE A 173 11.30 -10.61 -5.37
C ILE A 173 10.81 -11.96 -5.88
N GLU A 174 11.47 -12.56 -6.89
CA GLU A 174 11.08 -13.88 -7.41
C GLU A 174 11.20 -14.99 -6.35
N VAL A 175 12.22 -14.96 -5.51
CA VAL A 175 12.34 -15.90 -4.38
C VAL A 175 11.22 -15.67 -3.37
N LEU A 176 10.97 -14.41 -3.01
CA LEU A 176 9.99 -14.04 -2.00
C LEU A 176 8.53 -14.34 -2.41
N ARG A 177 8.23 -14.35 -3.72
CA ARG A 177 6.88 -14.69 -4.24
C ARG A 177 6.41 -16.08 -3.77
N SER A 178 7.30 -17.05 -3.65
CA SER A 178 6.96 -18.41 -3.19
C SER A 178 6.82 -18.51 -1.66
N GLU A 179 7.48 -17.61 -0.94
CA GLU A 179 7.53 -17.63 0.53
C GLU A 179 6.33 -16.91 1.17
N TYR A 180 5.73 -15.92 0.47
CA TYR A 180 4.68 -15.07 1.01
C TYR A 180 3.40 -15.12 0.20
N ASP A 181 2.26 -15.04 0.88
CA ASP A 181 0.95 -14.94 0.23
C ASP A 181 0.74 -13.54 -0.37
N TYR A 182 1.29 -12.50 0.27
CA TYR A 182 1.27 -11.11 -0.21
C TYR A 182 2.58 -10.39 0.13
N ILE A 183 3.06 -9.60 -0.82
CA ILE A 183 4.21 -8.71 -0.67
C ILE A 183 3.74 -7.28 -0.95
N PHE A 184 3.93 -6.38 0.00
CA PHE A 184 3.64 -4.95 -0.16
C PHE A 184 4.95 -4.17 -0.19
N ILE A 185 5.18 -3.39 -1.25
CA ILE A 185 6.38 -2.55 -1.38
C ILE A 185 5.96 -1.09 -1.18
N ASP A 186 6.45 -0.46 -0.12
CA ASP A 186 6.25 0.96 0.15
C ASP A 186 7.25 1.77 -0.68
N CYS A 187 6.78 2.48 -1.69
CA CYS A 187 7.61 3.19 -2.64
C CYS A 187 7.62 4.71 -2.40
N PRO A 188 8.67 5.43 -2.83
CA PRO A 188 8.65 6.90 -2.84
C PRO A 188 7.54 7.45 -3.76
N PRO A 189 7.21 8.74 -3.65
CA PRO A 189 6.34 9.42 -4.61
C PRO A 189 6.91 9.38 -6.03
N ILE A 190 6.04 9.25 -7.04
CA ILE A 190 6.44 9.07 -8.45
C ILE A 190 7.09 10.31 -9.07
N ASP A 191 6.75 11.50 -8.59
CA ASP A 191 7.23 12.76 -9.15
C ASP A 191 8.63 13.16 -8.66
N ILE A 192 9.16 12.46 -7.66
CA ILE A 192 10.40 12.86 -6.99
C ILE A 192 11.60 12.09 -7.53
N VAL A 193 11.44 10.77 -7.77
CA VAL A 193 12.56 9.89 -8.12
C VAL A 193 12.12 8.76 -9.05
N ALA A 194 13.07 8.27 -9.87
CA ALA A 194 12.85 7.14 -10.78
C ALA A 194 12.63 5.80 -10.04
N ASP A 195 12.94 5.73 -8.75
CA ASP A 195 12.93 4.50 -7.95
C ASP A 195 11.56 3.78 -8.01
N ALA A 196 10.45 4.53 -7.97
CA ALA A 196 9.11 3.96 -8.09
C ALA A 196 8.86 3.29 -9.46
N GLN A 197 9.43 3.82 -10.56
CA GLN A 197 9.30 3.24 -11.89
C GLN A 197 10.14 1.97 -12.06
N ILE A 198 11.25 1.87 -11.34
CA ILE A 198 12.09 0.67 -11.33
C ILE A 198 11.35 -0.46 -10.60
N ILE A 199 10.81 -0.16 -9.41
CA ILE A 199 10.07 -1.13 -8.60
C ILE A 199 8.78 -1.57 -9.30
N GLU A 200 8.12 -0.68 -10.05
CA GLU A 200 6.92 -0.99 -10.82
C GLU A 200 7.10 -2.20 -11.74
N LYS A 201 8.26 -2.32 -12.39
CA LYS A 201 8.56 -3.45 -13.28
C LYS A 201 8.50 -4.80 -12.58
N LEU A 202 8.71 -4.82 -11.27
CA LEU A 202 8.74 -6.02 -10.41
C LEU A 202 7.39 -6.28 -9.73
N ALA A 203 6.54 -5.26 -9.62
CA ALA A 203 5.22 -5.37 -9.04
C ALA A 203 4.21 -5.95 -10.05
N ASP A 204 3.18 -6.61 -9.54
CA ASP A 204 2.05 -7.11 -10.32
C ASP A 204 0.92 -6.08 -10.37
N ARG A 205 0.81 -5.29 -9.30
CA ARG A 205 -0.26 -4.32 -9.11
C ARG A 205 0.25 -3.07 -8.42
N THR A 206 -0.32 -1.94 -8.81
CA THR A 206 -0.02 -0.65 -8.21
C THR A 206 -1.24 -0.11 -7.47
N VAL A 207 -1.02 0.27 -6.22
CA VAL A 207 -1.99 0.96 -5.39
C VAL A 207 -1.56 2.42 -5.26
N PHE A 208 -2.30 3.31 -5.90
CA PHE A 208 -2.02 4.74 -5.87
C PHE A 208 -2.74 5.40 -4.69
N VAL A 209 -1.98 6.04 -3.82
CA VAL A 209 -2.52 6.65 -2.60
C VAL A 209 -2.79 8.13 -2.84
N VAL A 210 -4.06 8.50 -2.83
CA VAL A 210 -4.53 9.89 -2.83
C VAL A 210 -4.91 10.28 -1.41
N ARG A 211 -4.38 11.40 -0.91
CA ARG A 211 -4.75 11.92 0.41
C ARG A 211 -5.72 13.07 0.29
N SER A 212 -6.84 12.96 1.03
CA SER A 212 -7.83 14.02 1.14
C SER A 212 -7.20 15.29 1.74
N GLY A 213 -7.42 16.42 1.07
CA GLY A 213 -6.88 17.72 1.49
C GLY A 213 -5.38 17.93 1.21
N LEU A 214 -4.69 16.97 0.57
CA LEU A 214 -3.28 17.11 0.19
C LEU A 214 -3.08 17.17 -1.33
N LEU A 215 -3.73 16.25 -2.07
CA LEU A 215 -3.63 16.27 -3.53
C LEU A 215 -4.48 17.40 -4.10
N ASP A 216 -3.86 18.24 -4.94
CA ASP A 216 -4.60 19.22 -5.73
C ASP A 216 -5.47 18.51 -6.78
N ARG A 217 -6.72 18.97 -6.94
CA ARG A 217 -7.66 18.38 -7.93
C ARG A 217 -7.17 18.52 -9.37
N SER A 218 -6.35 19.52 -9.65
CA SER A 218 -5.71 19.70 -10.96
C SER A 218 -4.81 18.54 -11.39
N MET A 219 -4.37 17.70 -10.41
CA MET A 219 -3.56 16.50 -10.68
C MET A 219 -4.39 15.26 -11.05
N LEU A 220 -5.72 15.31 -10.95
CA LEU A 220 -6.58 14.17 -11.30
C LEU A 220 -6.53 13.80 -12.78
N PRO A 221 -6.50 14.74 -13.73
CA PRO A 221 -6.27 14.41 -15.14
C PRO A 221 -4.94 13.70 -15.38
N GLU A 222 -3.86 14.09 -14.68
CA GLU A 222 -2.56 13.40 -14.80
C GLU A 222 -2.64 11.97 -14.27
N LEU A 223 -3.36 11.75 -13.17
CA LEU A 223 -3.59 10.40 -12.65
C LEU A 223 -4.38 9.54 -13.66
N GLU A 224 -5.39 10.11 -14.32
CA GLU A 224 -6.14 9.45 -15.38
C GLU A 224 -5.24 9.13 -16.58
N ASN A 225 -4.38 10.06 -17.00
CA ASN A 225 -3.41 9.85 -18.09
C ASN A 225 -2.46 8.67 -17.77
N ILE A 226 -1.91 8.64 -16.55
CA ILE A 226 -1.06 7.54 -16.07
C ILE A 226 -1.75 6.19 -16.22
N TYR A 227 -3.06 6.13 -15.92
CA TYR A 227 -3.85 4.92 -16.05
C TYR A 227 -4.10 4.54 -17.51
N GLN A 228 -4.52 5.51 -18.35
CA GLN A 228 -4.82 5.29 -19.76
C GLN A 228 -3.58 4.85 -20.54
N GLU A 229 -2.43 5.45 -20.23
CA GLU A 229 -1.13 5.11 -20.82
C GLU A 229 -0.55 3.80 -20.27
N LYS A 230 -1.20 3.17 -19.29
CA LYS A 230 -0.74 1.95 -18.62
C LYS A 230 0.68 2.04 -18.06
N ARG A 231 1.05 3.23 -17.54
CA ARG A 231 2.38 3.48 -16.99
C ARG A 231 2.66 2.66 -15.72
N PHE A 232 1.62 2.18 -15.06
CA PHE A 232 1.71 1.30 -13.90
C PHE A 232 0.77 0.10 -14.07
N LYS A 233 1.26 -1.09 -13.78
CA LYS A 233 0.51 -2.35 -13.91
C LYS A 233 -0.69 -2.38 -12.97
N ASN A 234 -1.84 -2.73 -13.53
CA ASN A 234 -3.06 -2.97 -12.76
C ASN A 234 -3.32 -1.89 -11.69
N LEU A 235 -3.21 -0.61 -12.12
CA LEU A 235 -3.34 0.55 -11.25
C LEU A 235 -4.72 0.62 -10.61
N SER A 236 -4.76 0.85 -9.33
CA SER A 236 -5.96 1.11 -8.53
C SER A 236 -5.72 2.27 -7.56
N VAL A 237 -6.78 2.91 -7.07
CA VAL A 237 -6.65 4.09 -6.22
C VAL A 237 -7.30 3.90 -4.86
N ILE A 238 -6.65 4.38 -3.80
CA ILE A 238 -7.15 4.51 -2.44
C ILE A 238 -7.24 5.98 -2.06
N LEU A 239 -8.35 6.38 -1.43
CA LEU A 239 -8.48 7.69 -0.80
C LEU A 239 -8.17 7.58 0.70
N ASN A 240 -7.10 8.22 1.14
CA ASN A 240 -6.66 8.23 2.54
C ASN A 240 -7.01 9.54 3.23
N GLY A 241 -7.32 9.47 4.53
CA GLY A 241 -7.55 10.64 5.37
C GLY A 241 -8.87 11.36 5.13
N THR A 242 -9.93 10.62 4.80
CA THR A 242 -11.27 11.20 4.64
C THR A 242 -11.84 11.66 5.98
N GLU A 243 -12.57 12.76 5.97
CA GLU A 243 -13.31 13.17 7.14
C GLU A 243 -14.42 12.16 7.45
N SER A 244 -14.46 11.69 8.69
CA SER A 244 -15.56 10.85 9.17
C SER A 244 -16.81 11.72 9.29
N ALA A 245 -17.64 11.76 8.26
CA ALA A 245 -18.99 12.29 8.39
C ALA A 245 -19.73 11.46 9.43
N GLY A 246 -19.96 12.02 10.61
CA GLY A 246 -20.56 11.33 11.74
C GLY A 246 -21.77 10.50 11.34
N GLY A 247 -21.74 9.21 11.58
CA GLY A 247 -22.89 8.32 11.66
C GLY A 247 -23.43 7.68 10.38
N ARG A 248 -22.82 7.82 9.20
CA ARG A 248 -23.35 7.24 7.94
C ARG A 248 -22.49 6.17 7.25
N TYR A 249 -21.55 5.55 7.95
CA TYR A 249 -20.66 4.50 7.36
C TYR A 249 -21.30 3.12 7.19
N GLY A 250 -22.52 2.89 7.68
CA GLY A 250 -23.12 1.56 7.74
C GLY A 250 -23.80 1.05 6.45
N TYR A 251 -24.06 1.88 5.43
CA TYR A 251 -24.98 1.48 4.36
C TYR A 251 -24.47 1.60 2.91
N ARG A 252 -23.19 1.86 2.64
CA ARG A 252 -22.73 2.16 1.28
C ARG A 252 -21.62 1.29 0.70
N TYR A 253 -21.25 0.21 1.37
CA TYR A 253 -20.23 -0.74 0.87
C TYR A 253 -20.81 -2.05 0.33
N GLY A 254 -22.05 -2.04 -0.14
CA GLY A 254 -22.68 -3.16 -0.82
C GLY A 254 -22.74 -2.89 -2.32
N CYS A 255 -21.96 -3.63 -3.09
CA CYS A 255 -22.21 -3.96 -4.49
C CYS A 255 -22.22 -2.81 -5.52
N LEU A 256 -21.05 -2.42 -6.03
CA LEU A 256 -20.94 -1.72 -7.33
C LEU A 256 -20.02 -2.46 -8.33
N LEU A 257 -19.99 -3.78 -8.29
CA LEU A 257 -19.25 -4.60 -9.26
C LEU A 257 -20.13 -5.46 -10.17
N TYR A 258 -21.45 -5.17 -10.25
CA TYR A 258 -22.36 -5.87 -11.16
C TYR A 258 -23.33 -4.89 -11.79
N THR A 259 -22.92 -4.13 -12.82
CA THR A 259 -23.81 -3.64 -13.88
C THR A 259 -22.99 -3.23 -15.10
N SER A 260 -22.44 -4.20 -15.81
CA SER A 260 -22.25 -4.15 -17.25
C SER A 260 -21.96 -5.59 -17.69
N ASP A 261 -23.01 -6.34 -18.04
CA ASP A 261 -23.04 -7.48 -18.95
C ASP A 261 -24.18 -8.46 -18.60
N ALA A 262 -25.39 -7.94 -18.35
CA ALA A 262 -26.57 -8.80 -18.29
C ALA A 262 -27.85 -8.04 -18.72
N ALA A 263 -27.79 -7.39 -19.87
CA ALA A 263 -28.98 -6.74 -20.44
C ALA A 263 -29.10 -6.90 -21.97
N ASP A 264 -28.52 -7.96 -22.58
CA ASP A 264 -28.66 -8.22 -24.00
C ASP A 264 -29.04 -9.65 -24.37
N ASP A 265 -29.70 -10.40 -23.48
CA ASP A 265 -30.29 -11.69 -23.86
C ASP A 265 -31.63 -11.87 -23.18
N LEU A 266 -32.64 -11.15 -23.64
CA LEU A 266 -34.08 -11.57 -23.49
C LEU A 266 -34.99 -10.67 -24.36
N ILE A 267 -34.82 -10.72 -25.69
CA ILE A 267 -35.93 -10.45 -26.64
C ILE A 267 -35.88 -11.56 -27.67
N GLY A 268 -36.75 -12.46 -27.54
CA GLY A 268 -37.02 -13.48 -28.55
C GLY A 268 -38.05 -14.47 -28.07
N VAL A 269 -39.18 -14.41 -28.74
CA VAL A 269 -40.19 -15.44 -28.97
C VAL A 269 -41.55 -15.21 -28.29
N ASP A 270 -42.46 -14.85 -29.21
CA ASP A 270 -43.95 -15.01 -29.32
C ASP A 270 -44.82 -14.26 -28.33
#